data_0557453de67d14b2e6b6c68ad9aebd40
#
_entry.id   0557453de67d14b2e6b6c68ad9aebd40
#
_cell.length_a   1.000
_cell.length_b   1.000
_cell.length_c   1.000
_cell.angle_alpha   90.00
_cell.angle_beta   90.00
_cell.angle_gamma   90.00
#
_symmetry.space_group_name_H-M   'P 1'
#
loop_
_entity.id
_entity.type
_entity.pdbx_description
1 polymer ?
#
loop_
_entity_poly.entity_id
_entity_poly.type
_entity_poly.pdbx_seq_one_letter_code
_entity_poly.pdbx_strand_id
1 'polypeptide(L)'
;MSEYQSFDVIGFHGCDRQVGLKLLNGKEEVLPSLNDWDWLGPGSYFWEGDPSRSLAYATETAGGKQKNKIAAETPFVLGAIIELGNCLNLVESASLQILAEAYEKMSKMMVDNNLPIPVNTEGNRALDCAVIKFIHAANKAEGKQPYDSVRCAFPEGEAAYPGAKITSRLHIQICICNPDCIKGYFLPKPIEKYNPHLNQ
;
A
#
# COMPACT_ATOMS: atom_id res chain seq x y z
N MET A 1 -25.41 -12.72 -5.63
CA MET A 1 -24.63 -12.31 -4.44
C MET A 1 -23.25 -12.90 -4.67
N SER A 2 -22.23 -12.07 -4.89
CA SER A 2 -20.84 -12.52 -4.94
C SER A 2 -20.47 -12.95 -3.53
N GLU A 3 -20.16 -14.23 -3.31
CA GLU A 3 -19.53 -14.66 -2.07
C GLU A 3 -18.16 -14.00 -2.03
N TYR A 4 -18.01 -12.98 -1.21
CA TYR A 4 -16.70 -12.43 -0.88
C TYR A 4 -15.93 -13.50 -0.11
N GLN A 5 -15.03 -14.21 -0.80
CA GLN A 5 -14.01 -14.99 -0.12
C GLN A 5 -12.98 -14.01 0.43
N SER A 6 -13.18 -13.58 1.67
CA SER A 6 -12.11 -12.93 2.42
C SER A 6 -11.03 -13.96 2.70
N PHE A 7 -9.78 -13.61 2.46
CA PHE A 7 -8.64 -14.46 2.84
C PHE A 7 -7.62 -13.63 3.60
N ASP A 8 -6.99 -14.29 4.57
CA ASP A 8 -5.97 -13.67 5.39
C ASP A 8 -4.62 -13.67 4.65
N VAL A 9 -3.93 -12.56 4.73
CA VAL A 9 -2.58 -12.41 4.21
C VAL A 9 -1.64 -11.90 5.30
N ILE A 10 -0.36 -12.15 5.13
CA ILE A 10 0.69 -11.58 5.98
C ILE A 10 1.26 -10.37 5.28
N GLY A 11 1.08 -9.20 5.90
CA GLY A 11 1.67 -7.94 5.47
C GLY A 11 2.82 -7.51 6.37
N PHE A 12 3.78 -6.75 5.82
CA PHE A 12 4.90 -6.19 6.56
C PHE A 12 4.96 -4.68 6.38
N HIS A 13 5.09 -3.94 7.48
CA HIS A 13 5.19 -2.49 7.50
C HIS A 13 6.58 -2.05 7.97
N GLY A 14 7.25 -1.24 7.14
CA GLY A 14 8.54 -0.65 7.47
C GLY A 14 8.34 0.73 8.10
N CYS A 15 8.84 0.92 9.34
CA CYS A 15 8.65 2.16 10.09
C CYS A 15 9.84 2.45 11.00
N ASP A 16 9.73 3.49 11.82
CA ASP A 16 10.60 3.72 12.95
C ASP A 16 10.33 2.72 14.09
N ARG A 17 11.39 2.30 14.79
CA ARG A 17 11.28 1.35 15.89
C ARG A 17 10.31 1.80 16.99
N GLN A 18 10.30 3.07 17.37
CA GLN A 18 9.40 3.55 18.42
C GLN A 18 7.93 3.44 17.99
N VAL A 19 7.65 3.74 16.72
CA VAL A 19 6.31 3.56 16.13
C VAL A 19 5.95 2.06 16.13
N GLY A 20 6.84 1.21 15.59
CA GLY A 20 6.58 -0.24 15.53
C GLY A 20 6.35 -0.88 16.91
N LEU A 21 7.09 -0.46 17.94
CA LEU A 21 6.88 -0.94 19.32
C LEU A 21 5.56 -0.47 19.93
N LYS A 22 5.09 0.73 19.62
CA LYS A 22 3.79 1.22 20.09
C LYS A 22 2.64 0.44 19.44
N LEU A 23 2.74 0.20 18.12
CA LEU A 23 1.79 -0.63 17.38
C LEU A 23 1.74 -2.07 17.91
N LEU A 24 2.90 -2.70 18.12
CA LEU A 24 3.01 -4.05 18.66
C LEU A 24 2.38 -4.20 20.06
N ASN A 25 2.43 -3.13 20.86
CA ASN A 25 1.84 -3.10 22.20
C ASN A 25 0.38 -2.60 22.22
N GLY A 26 -0.24 -2.38 21.08
CA GLY A 26 -1.63 -1.91 20.98
C GLY A 26 -1.86 -0.49 21.51
N LYS A 27 -0.81 0.34 21.57
CA LYS A 27 -0.90 1.72 22.06
C LYS A 27 -1.24 2.73 20.97
N GLU A 28 -1.03 2.38 19.73
CA GLU A 28 -1.31 3.18 18.55
C GLU A 28 -1.82 2.26 17.42
N GLU A 29 -2.41 2.85 16.40
CA GLU A 29 -2.76 2.19 15.13
C GLU A 29 -1.83 2.70 14.02
N VAL A 30 -1.67 1.93 12.93
CA VAL A 30 -0.92 2.40 11.77
C VAL A 30 -1.65 3.58 11.16
N LEU A 31 -0.97 4.72 11.10
CA LEU A 31 -1.54 5.94 10.52
C LEU A 31 -1.66 5.79 9.00
N PRO A 32 -2.82 6.15 8.43
CA PRO A 32 -2.99 6.14 6.99
C PRO A 32 -2.15 7.21 6.32
N SER A 33 -1.53 6.89 5.20
CA SER A 33 -0.99 7.89 4.29
C SER A 33 -2.15 8.57 3.55
N LEU A 34 -2.07 9.89 3.40
CA LEU A 34 -3.12 10.72 2.77
C LEU A 34 -2.56 11.55 1.61
N ASN A 35 -1.42 11.18 1.07
CA ASN A 35 -0.79 11.92 -0.01
C ASN A 35 -1.55 11.74 -1.34
N ASP A 36 -1.51 12.77 -2.20
CA ASP A 36 -2.11 12.72 -3.53
C ASP A 36 -1.32 11.91 -4.56
N TRP A 37 -0.21 11.30 -4.13
CA TRP A 37 0.68 10.49 -4.97
C TRP A 37 0.91 9.08 -4.44
N ASP A 38 0.13 8.65 -3.46
CA ASP A 38 0.19 7.29 -2.92
C ASP A 38 -0.28 6.28 -3.97
N TRP A 39 0.44 5.19 -4.12
CA TRP A 39 0.28 4.26 -5.23
C TRP A 39 -1.09 3.57 -5.29
N LEU A 40 -1.70 3.31 -4.15
CA LEU A 40 -3.00 2.65 -4.01
C LEU A 40 -4.05 3.53 -3.29
N GLY A 41 -3.86 4.85 -3.34
CA GLY A 41 -4.74 5.79 -2.66
C GLY A 41 -4.51 5.90 -1.15
N PRO A 42 -5.41 6.58 -0.42
CA PRO A 42 -5.26 6.80 1.02
C PRO A 42 -5.41 5.51 1.81
N GLY A 43 -4.49 5.26 2.76
CA GLY A 43 -4.57 4.12 3.67
C GLY A 43 -3.23 3.74 4.28
N SER A 44 -3.20 2.63 5.00
CA SER A 44 -2.00 2.09 5.64
C SER A 44 -1.36 1.02 4.76
N TYR A 45 -0.06 1.17 4.47
CA TYR A 45 0.63 0.37 3.45
C TYR A 45 1.43 -0.78 4.04
N PHE A 46 1.31 -1.95 3.41
CA PHE A 46 2.03 -3.17 3.77
C PHE A 46 2.60 -3.85 2.53
N TRP A 47 3.78 -4.46 2.64
CA TRP A 47 4.33 -5.41 1.66
C TRP A 47 3.83 -6.81 1.97
N GLU A 48 3.12 -7.44 1.03
CA GLU A 48 2.62 -8.80 1.21
C GLU A 48 3.76 -9.81 1.14
N GLY A 49 3.94 -10.60 2.19
CA GLY A 49 4.91 -11.69 2.23
C GLY A 49 6.39 -11.28 2.19
N ASP A 50 6.72 -9.97 2.17
CA ASP A 50 8.09 -9.51 1.96
C ASP A 50 8.63 -8.59 3.09
N PRO A 51 9.10 -9.17 4.20
CA PRO A 51 9.72 -8.39 5.28
C PRO A 51 11.06 -7.77 4.86
N SER A 52 11.75 -8.32 3.85
CA SER A 52 13.02 -7.78 3.36
C SER A 52 12.80 -6.47 2.59
N ARG A 53 11.76 -6.40 1.76
CA ARG A 53 11.40 -5.16 1.05
C ARG A 53 10.94 -4.07 2.03
N SER A 54 10.19 -4.48 3.05
CA SER A 54 9.75 -3.60 4.14
C SER A 54 10.94 -3.02 4.92
N LEU A 55 11.96 -3.83 5.24
CA LEU A 55 13.19 -3.37 5.89
C LEU A 55 13.99 -2.43 4.99
N ALA A 56 14.13 -2.76 3.70
CA ALA A 56 14.81 -1.90 2.74
C ALA A 56 14.17 -0.50 2.68
N TYR A 57 12.84 -0.43 2.64
CA TYR A 57 12.11 0.82 2.66
C TYR A 57 12.34 1.62 3.96
N ALA A 58 12.24 0.98 5.13
CA ALA A 58 12.52 1.64 6.41
C ALA A 58 13.96 2.20 6.47
N THR A 59 14.92 1.46 5.90
CA THR A 59 16.34 1.87 5.83
C THR A 59 16.52 3.03 4.84
N GLU A 60 15.87 2.99 3.68
CA GLU A 60 15.90 4.08 2.68
C GLU A 60 15.33 5.39 3.25
N THR A 61 14.26 5.30 4.07
CA THR A 61 13.66 6.46 4.74
C THR A 61 14.52 6.99 5.87
N ALA A 62 15.19 6.13 6.65
CA ALA A 62 16.14 6.53 7.69
C ALA A 62 17.33 7.31 7.13
N GLY A 63 17.78 6.99 5.93
CA GLY A 63 18.87 7.68 5.24
C GLY A 63 18.53 9.09 4.73
N GLY A 64 17.34 9.62 4.99
CA GLY A 64 16.92 10.99 4.59
C GLY A 64 16.77 11.18 3.07
N LYS A 65 16.74 10.11 2.29
CA LYS A 65 16.66 10.17 0.82
C LYS A 65 15.27 10.55 0.27
N GLN A 66 14.26 10.59 1.11
CA GLN A 66 12.90 10.98 0.72
C GLN A 66 12.48 12.28 1.43
N LYS A 67 12.41 13.37 0.67
CA LYS A 67 12.19 14.75 1.17
C LYS A 67 10.88 15.01 1.94
N ASN A 68 9.91 14.09 1.93
CA ASN A 68 8.55 14.34 2.47
C ASN A 68 8.06 13.24 3.42
N LYS A 69 8.92 12.38 3.97
CA LYS A 69 8.53 11.34 4.92
C LYS A 69 9.17 11.57 6.27
N ILE A 70 8.44 11.23 7.34
CA ILE A 70 8.99 11.17 8.70
C ILE A 70 10.14 10.16 8.64
N ALA A 71 11.36 10.64 8.79
CA ALA A 71 12.55 9.79 8.76
C ALA A 71 12.46 8.79 9.92
N ALA A 72 12.56 7.51 9.63
CA ALA A 72 12.78 6.52 10.67
C ALA A 72 14.20 6.75 11.22
N GLU A 73 14.35 7.03 12.51
CA GLU A 73 15.68 7.10 13.13
C GLU A 73 16.31 5.72 13.22
N THR A 74 15.50 4.74 13.55
CA THR A 74 15.88 3.33 13.67
C THR A 74 14.96 2.46 12.85
N PRO A 75 15.42 1.88 11.71
CA PRO A 75 14.60 1.02 10.86
C PRO A 75 14.02 -0.16 11.62
N PHE A 76 12.74 -0.42 11.40
CA PHE A 76 11.99 -1.48 12.04
C PHE A 76 10.97 -2.10 11.10
N VAL A 77 10.72 -3.40 11.23
CA VAL A 77 9.71 -4.13 10.47
C VAL A 77 8.67 -4.72 11.41
N LEU A 78 7.43 -4.35 11.18
CA LEU A 78 6.27 -4.90 11.87
C LEU A 78 5.55 -5.87 10.92
N GLY A 79 5.27 -7.09 11.36
CA GLY A 79 4.38 -8.02 10.68
C GLY A 79 2.93 -7.79 11.12
N ALA A 80 1.98 -7.99 10.21
CA ALA A 80 0.55 -7.92 10.48
C ALA A 80 -0.20 -9.09 9.85
N ILE A 81 -1.22 -9.59 10.54
CA ILE A 81 -2.22 -10.51 10.01
C ILE A 81 -3.35 -9.63 9.49
N ILE A 82 -3.66 -9.73 8.21
CA ILE A 82 -4.59 -8.85 7.51
C ILE A 82 -5.68 -9.68 6.84
N GLU A 83 -6.93 -9.46 7.22
CA GLU A 83 -8.11 -9.92 6.48
C GLU A 83 -8.45 -8.85 5.43
N LEU A 84 -8.36 -9.16 4.14
CA LEU A 84 -8.50 -8.16 3.08
C LEU A 84 -9.90 -7.54 2.97
N GLY A 85 -10.93 -8.19 3.52
CA GLY A 85 -12.32 -7.71 3.46
C GLY A 85 -12.83 -7.54 2.03
N ASN A 86 -13.61 -6.50 1.77
CA ASN A 86 -14.01 -6.10 0.43
C ASN A 86 -12.82 -5.46 -0.28
N CYS A 87 -12.03 -6.26 -0.99
CA CYS A 87 -10.75 -5.86 -1.59
C CYS A 87 -10.89 -5.46 -3.05
N LEU A 88 -10.39 -4.27 -3.42
CA LEU A 88 -10.11 -3.94 -4.82
C LEU A 88 -8.78 -4.62 -5.22
N ASN A 89 -8.87 -5.88 -5.65
CA ASN A 89 -7.71 -6.70 -5.96
C ASN A 89 -7.23 -6.49 -7.41
N LEU A 90 -6.34 -5.55 -7.65
CA LEU A 90 -5.82 -5.20 -8.98
C LEU A 90 -4.87 -6.25 -9.59
N VAL A 91 -4.76 -7.43 -8.97
CA VAL A 91 -4.15 -8.62 -9.60
C VAL A 91 -5.20 -9.42 -10.39
N GLU A 92 -6.49 -9.11 -10.22
CA GLU A 92 -7.62 -9.75 -10.89
C GLU A 92 -8.15 -8.93 -12.07
N SER A 93 -8.47 -9.60 -13.17
CA SER A 93 -8.95 -8.95 -14.39
C SER A 93 -10.22 -8.12 -14.19
N ALA A 94 -11.15 -8.59 -13.35
CA ALA A 94 -12.39 -7.86 -13.05
C ALA A 94 -12.11 -6.52 -12.37
N SER A 95 -11.19 -6.49 -11.41
CA SER A 95 -10.79 -5.26 -10.72
C SER A 95 -10.04 -4.30 -11.65
N LEU A 96 -9.22 -4.82 -12.57
CA LEU A 96 -8.56 -4.00 -13.59
C LEU A 96 -9.57 -3.36 -14.55
N GLN A 97 -10.66 -4.05 -14.87
CA GLN A 97 -11.75 -3.45 -15.66
C GLN A 97 -12.45 -2.31 -14.91
N ILE A 98 -12.74 -2.49 -13.62
CA ILE A 98 -13.29 -1.42 -12.76
C ILE A 98 -12.36 -0.20 -12.77
N LEU A 99 -11.03 -0.42 -12.65
CA LEU A 99 -10.04 0.64 -12.67
C LEU A 99 -10.06 1.41 -14.01
N ALA A 100 -10.10 0.69 -15.13
CA ALA A 100 -10.14 1.30 -16.47
C ALA A 100 -11.42 2.13 -16.69
N GLU A 101 -12.58 1.59 -16.33
CA GLU A 101 -13.87 2.31 -16.44
C GLU A 101 -13.90 3.55 -15.54
N ALA A 102 -13.32 3.48 -14.35
CA ALA A 102 -13.21 4.61 -13.44
C ALA A 102 -12.32 5.72 -14.01
N TYR A 103 -11.19 5.34 -14.62
CA TYR A 103 -10.33 6.31 -15.31
C TYR A 103 -11.06 7.02 -16.44
N GLU A 104 -11.80 6.33 -17.29
CA GLU A 104 -12.56 6.93 -18.39
C GLU A 104 -13.60 7.93 -17.86
N LYS A 105 -14.37 7.56 -16.83
CA LYS A 105 -15.38 8.43 -16.21
C LYS A 105 -14.74 9.65 -15.55
N MET A 106 -13.67 9.45 -14.78
CA MET A 106 -12.93 10.52 -14.11
C MET A 106 -12.33 11.48 -15.12
N SER A 107 -11.65 10.98 -16.16
CA SER A 107 -11.00 11.79 -17.19
C SER A 107 -12.00 12.64 -17.94
N LYS A 108 -13.14 12.07 -18.33
CA LYS A 108 -14.23 12.81 -18.96
C LYS A 108 -14.75 13.93 -18.04
N MET A 109 -15.04 13.61 -16.78
CA MET A 109 -15.50 14.60 -15.81
C MET A 109 -14.49 15.75 -15.64
N MET A 110 -13.20 15.44 -15.58
CA MET A 110 -12.15 16.47 -15.44
C MET A 110 -12.07 17.36 -16.68
N VAL A 111 -12.10 16.79 -17.88
CA VAL A 111 -12.10 17.53 -19.14
C VAL A 111 -13.33 18.44 -19.25
N ASP A 112 -14.52 17.92 -18.98
CA ASP A 112 -15.79 18.67 -19.03
C ASP A 112 -15.80 19.87 -18.05
N ASN A 113 -15.01 19.80 -16.96
CA ASN A 113 -14.86 20.85 -15.95
C ASN A 113 -13.57 21.69 -16.12
N ASN A 114 -12.83 21.53 -17.21
CA ASN A 114 -11.54 22.20 -17.45
C ASN A 114 -10.50 21.97 -16.33
N LEU A 115 -10.50 20.79 -15.71
CA LEU A 115 -9.53 20.40 -14.70
C LEU A 115 -8.37 19.61 -15.33
N PRO A 116 -7.12 19.81 -14.87
CA PRO A 116 -5.99 19.05 -15.37
C PRO A 116 -6.05 17.60 -14.88
N ILE A 117 -5.84 16.64 -15.79
CA ILE A 117 -5.70 15.22 -15.43
C ILE A 117 -4.31 15.04 -14.81
N PRO A 118 -4.20 14.44 -13.60
CA PRO A 118 -2.91 14.11 -12.98
C PRO A 118 -2.06 13.20 -13.86
N VAL A 119 -0.75 13.23 -13.66
CA VAL A 119 0.20 12.41 -14.42
C VAL A 119 1.07 11.61 -13.44
N ASN A 120 1.28 10.33 -13.75
CA ASN A 120 2.25 9.53 -13.04
C ASN A 120 3.67 9.90 -13.48
N THR A 121 4.59 9.97 -12.51
CA THR A 121 6.03 10.13 -12.74
C THR A 121 6.79 9.04 -11.98
N GLU A 122 8.10 8.96 -12.16
CA GLU A 122 8.92 8.00 -11.41
C GLU A 122 8.80 8.26 -9.89
N GLY A 123 8.29 7.28 -9.15
CA GLY A 123 8.07 7.37 -7.70
C GLY A 123 6.83 8.17 -7.25
N ASN A 124 6.11 8.84 -8.18
CA ASN A 124 4.88 9.57 -7.89
C ASN A 124 3.74 9.01 -8.75
N ARG A 125 2.70 8.50 -8.12
CA ARG A 125 1.55 7.85 -8.78
C ARG A 125 0.27 8.68 -8.66
N ALA A 126 0.36 9.99 -8.93
CA ALA A 126 -0.77 10.92 -8.76
C ALA A 126 -1.99 10.56 -9.60
N LEU A 127 -1.81 10.02 -10.82
CA LEU A 127 -2.92 9.56 -11.64
C LEU A 127 -3.58 8.32 -11.04
N ASP A 128 -2.79 7.30 -10.68
CA ASP A 128 -3.32 6.07 -10.09
C ASP A 128 -4.04 6.36 -8.78
N CYS A 129 -3.45 7.22 -7.93
CA CYS A 129 -4.07 7.70 -6.70
C CYS A 129 -5.42 8.38 -6.96
N ALA A 130 -5.49 9.26 -7.95
CA ALA A 130 -6.72 9.97 -8.31
C ALA A 130 -7.83 9.02 -8.79
N VAL A 131 -7.48 8.01 -9.61
CA VAL A 131 -8.44 7.00 -10.08
C VAL A 131 -9.00 6.18 -8.92
N ILE A 132 -8.15 5.72 -8.00
CA ILE A 132 -8.59 4.95 -6.83
C ILE A 132 -9.45 5.81 -5.91
N LYS A 133 -9.08 7.06 -5.65
CA LYS A 133 -9.92 8.02 -4.92
C LYS A 133 -11.28 8.23 -5.57
N PHE A 134 -11.31 8.32 -6.91
CA PHE A 134 -12.55 8.45 -7.67
C PHE A 134 -13.45 7.22 -7.51
N ILE A 135 -12.89 6.00 -7.52
CA ILE A 135 -13.65 4.77 -7.26
C ILE A 135 -14.31 4.81 -5.88
N HIS A 136 -13.54 5.14 -4.83
CA HIS A 136 -14.08 5.26 -3.47
C HIS A 136 -15.19 6.32 -3.37
N ALA A 137 -14.99 7.49 -3.99
CA ALA A 137 -15.99 8.56 -4.02
C ALA A 137 -17.26 8.16 -4.77
N ALA A 138 -17.12 7.48 -5.91
CA ALA A 138 -18.25 6.99 -6.69
C ALA A 138 -19.04 5.92 -5.91
N ASN A 139 -18.37 4.95 -5.29
CA ASN A 139 -19.02 3.94 -4.46
C ASN A 139 -19.79 4.57 -3.30
N LYS A 140 -19.20 5.56 -2.63
CA LYS A 140 -19.88 6.30 -1.56
C LYS A 140 -21.12 7.04 -2.06
N ALA A 141 -21.02 7.71 -3.21
CA ALA A 141 -22.14 8.45 -3.80
C ALA A 141 -23.30 7.53 -4.24
N GLU A 142 -22.97 6.33 -4.69
CA GLU A 142 -23.93 5.30 -5.11
C GLU A 142 -24.44 4.43 -3.95
N GLY A 143 -24.02 4.68 -2.71
CA GLY A 143 -24.39 3.87 -1.54
C GLY A 143 -23.87 2.43 -1.58
N LYS A 144 -22.83 2.17 -2.35
CA LYS A 144 -22.16 0.87 -2.43
C LYS A 144 -21.24 0.68 -1.23
N GLN A 145 -21.01 -0.60 -0.89
CA GLN A 145 -20.03 -0.96 0.13
C GLN A 145 -18.64 -0.39 -0.24
N PRO A 146 -17.95 0.31 0.67
CA PRO A 146 -16.60 0.79 0.42
C PRO A 146 -15.64 -0.40 0.29
N TYR A 147 -14.50 -0.17 -0.37
CA TYR A 147 -13.40 -1.12 -0.32
C TYR A 147 -12.68 -0.99 1.02
N ASP A 148 -12.47 -2.12 1.68
CA ASP A 148 -11.70 -2.21 2.93
C ASP A 148 -10.20 -2.19 2.66
N SER A 149 -9.78 -2.68 1.48
CA SER A 149 -8.39 -2.70 1.06
C SER A 149 -8.24 -2.58 -0.46
N VAL A 150 -7.03 -2.17 -0.89
CA VAL A 150 -6.60 -2.19 -2.29
C VAL A 150 -5.30 -2.98 -2.37
N ARG A 151 -5.19 -3.92 -3.31
CA ARG A 151 -4.04 -4.82 -3.46
C ARG A 151 -3.54 -4.81 -4.90
N CYS A 152 -2.23 -4.61 -5.12
CA CYS A 152 -1.65 -4.58 -6.46
C CYS A 152 -0.21 -5.10 -6.48
N ALA A 153 0.20 -5.66 -7.62
CA ALA A 153 1.58 -6.03 -7.90
C ALA A 153 2.33 -4.88 -8.60
N PHE A 154 3.55 -4.60 -8.16
CA PHE A 154 4.38 -3.53 -8.69
C PHE A 154 5.72 -4.05 -9.21
N PRO A 155 6.01 -3.88 -10.50
CA PRO A 155 7.30 -4.23 -11.11
C PRO A 155 8.30 -3.08 -10.90
N GLU A 156 8.90 -2.98 -9.72
CA GLU A 156 9.97 -2.03 -9.41
C GLU A 156 11.37 -2.60 -9.69
N GLY A 157 12.33 -1.69 -9.83
CA GLY A 157 13.73 -2.03 -10.03
C GLY A 157 14.08 -2.38 -11.47
N GLU A 158 15.32 -2.81 -11.65
CA GLU A 158 15.85 -3.22 -12.94
C GLU A 158 15.38 -4.63 -13.32
N ALA A 159 15.60 -5.04 -14.57
CA ALA A 159 15.36 -6.40 -15.00
C ALA A 159 16.13 -7.40 -14.11
N ALA A 160 15.47 -8.48 -13.65
CA ALA A 160 16.08 -9.46 -12.75
C ALA A 160 17.31 -10.17 -13.37
N TYR A 161 17.36 -10.24 -14.71
CA TYR A 161 18.49 -10.71 -15.50
C TYR A 161 18.41 -10.11 -16.91
N PRO A 162 19.49 -10.10 -17.72
CA PRO A 162 19.47 -9.54 -19.07
C PRO A 162 18.33 -10.08 -19.93
N GLY A 163 17.45 -9.19 -20.41
CA GLY A 163 16.28 -9.53 -21.21
C GLY A 163 15.04 -9.96 -20.43
N ALA A 164 15.08 -10.05 -19.09
CA ALA A 164 13.91 -10.35 -18.27
C ALA A 164 12.82 -9.28 -18.37
N LYS A 165 11.56 -9.71 -18.29
CA LYS A 165 10.41 -8.84 -18.05
C LYS A 165 10.00 -8.82 -16.56
N ILE A 166 10.54 -9.74 -15.78
CA ILE A 166 10.44 -9.76 -14.31
C ILE A 166 11.50 -8.81 -13.76
N THR A 167 11.11 -7.97 -12.82
CA THR A 167 12.01 -6.98 -12.22
C THR A 167 12.56 -7.46 -10.88
N SER A 168 13.72 -6.93 -10.49
CA SER A 168 14.45 -7.32 -9.28
C SER A 168 13.75 -6.94 -7.97
N ARG A 169 12.75 -6.06 -8.04
CA ARG A 169 11.94 -5.61 -6.91
C ARG A 169 10.43 -5.80 -7.16
N LEU A 170 10.06 -6.83 -7.95
CA LEU A 170 8.66 -7.20 -8.10
C LEU A 170 8.09 -7.58 -6.74
N HIS A 171 7.02 -6.90 -6.32
CA HIS A 171 6.38 -7.13 -5.04
C HIS A 171 4.88 -6.84 -5.11
N ILE A 172 4.16 -7.28 -4.08
CA ILE A 172 2.75 -6.92 -3.88
C ILE A 172 2.67 -5.93 -2.71
N GLN A 173 1.93 -4.85 -2.91
CA GLN A 173 1.52 -3.95 -1.83
C GLN A 173 0.02 -4.07 -1.55
N ILE A 174 -0.31 -3.88 -0.28
CA ILE A 174 -1.67 -3.78 0.22
C ILE A 174 -1.81 -2.40 0.87
N CYS A 175 -2.84 -1.67 0.48
CA CYS A 175 -3.27 -0.45 1.14
C CYS A 175 -4.54 -0.77 1.94
N ILE A 176 -4.49 -0.63 3.26
CA ILE A 176 -5.62 -0.86 4.16
C ILE A 176 -6.37 0.44 4.35
N CYS A 177 -7.62 0.47 3.86
CA CYS A 177 -8.55 1.59 3.99
C CYS A 177 -9.40 1.49 5.27
N ASN A 178 -9.72 0.26 5.69
CA ASN A 178 -10.45 -0.04 6.92
C ASN A 178 -9.51 -0.67 7.96
N PRO A 179 -9.15 0.02 9.06
CA PRO A 179 -8.23 -0.50 10.08
C PRO A 179 -8.67 -1.84 10.69
N ASP A 180 -9.97 -2.13 10.74
CA ASP A 180 -10.52 -3.38 11.27
C ASP A 180 -10.05 -4.63 10.49
N CYS A 181 -9.49 -4.44 9.30
CA CYS A 181 -8.83 -5.48 8.52
C CYS A 181 -7.56 -6.02 9.18
N ILE A 182 -6.92 -5.26 10.06
CA ILE A 182 -5.70 -5.67 10.75
C ILE A 182 -6.08 -6.44 12.01
N LYS A 183 -5.86 -7.76 12.01
CA LYS A 183 -6.26 -8.65 13.11
C LYS A 183 -5.22 -8.75 14.23
N GLY A 184 -3.99 -8.32 13.98
CA GLY A 184 -2.93 -8.31 14.98
C GLY A 184 -1.56 -8.06 14.38
N TYR A 185 -0.62 -7.72 15.25
CA TYR A 185 0.75 -7.44 14.89
C TYR A 185 1.70 -8.47 15.52
N PHE A 186 2.84 -8.68 14.87
CA PHE A 186 3.90 -9.57 15.37
C PHE A 186 5.30 -9.13 14.91
N LEU A 187 6.32 -9.66 15.57
CA LEU A 187 7.72 -9.50 15.13
C LEU A 187 8.08 -10.59 14.12
N PRO A 188 8.51 -10.22 12.90
CA PRO A 188 8.95 -11.21 11.91
C PRO A 188 10.24 -11.92 12.37
N LYS A 189 10.32 -13.22 12.09
CA LYS A 189 11.51 -14.04 12.39
C LYS A 189 12.35 -14.30 11.12
N PRO A 190 13.67 -14.43 11.22
CA PRO A 190 14.48 -14.22 12.44
C PRO A 190 14.56 -12.72 12.82
N ILE A 191 14.46 -12.45 14.12
CA ILE A 191 14.43 -11.07 14.63
C ILE A 191 15.70 -10.31 14.27
N GLU A 192 16.86 -10.96 14.40
CA GLU A 192 18.18 -10.38 14.13
C GLU A 192 18.31 -9.91 12.67
N LYS A 193 17.60 -10.57 11.76
CA LYS A 193 17.59 -10.22 10.34
C LYS A 193 16.71 -9.00 10.03
N TYR A 194 15.50 -8.96 10.60
CA TYR A 194 14.49 -7.97 10.23
C TYR A 194 14.38 -6.80 11.21
N ASN A 195 14.84 -6.98 12.44
CA ASN A 195 14.86 -5.97 13.50
C ASN A 195 16.20 -5.98 14.25
N PRO A 196 17.34 -5.75 13.56
CA PRO A 196 18.67 -5.85 14.15
C PRO A 196 18.90 -4.84 15.30
N HIS A 197 18.09 -3.79 15.38
CA HIS A 197 18.19 -2.75 16.40
C HIS A 197 17.11 -2.85 17.48
N LEU A 198 16.43 -4.00 17.61
CA LEU A 198 15.32 -4.15 18.57
C LEU A 198 15.74 -3.88 20.01
N ASN A 199 16.92 -4.32 20.40
CA ASN A 199 17.45 -4.27 21.78
C ASN A 199 18.47 -3.14 22.02
N GLN A 200 18.56 -2.18 21.12
CA GLN A 200 19.47 -1.03 21.25
C GLN A 200 18.83 0.16 21.95
#